data_1903421d60b31a035df2511ff6050ce4
#
_entry.id   1903421d60b31a035df2511ff6050ce4
#
_cell.length_a   1.000
_cell.length_b   1.000
_cell.length_c   1.000
_cell.angle_alpha   90.00
_cell.angle_beta   90.00
_cell.angle_gamma   90.00
#
_symmetry.space_group_name_H-M   'P 1'
#
loop_
_entity.id
_entity.type
_entity.pdbx_description
1 polymer ?
#
loop_
_entity_poly.entity_id
_entity_poly.type
_entity_poly.pdbx_seq_one_letter_code
_entity_poly.pdbx_strand_id
1 'polypeptide(L)'
;MSKFDILRKRFNQIPVGEKFDFMDLINDLGYSHTTVLGYRSNFETRGYMERVSVKLEGSRKIKITFKKIIDLYENVYELQGKRERKQLELWNEK
;
A
#
# COMPACT_ATOMS: atom_id res chain seq x y z
N MET A 1 -12.32 -0.41 15.96
CA MET A 1 -11.81 -0.58 14.58
C MET A 1 -10.32 -0.35 14.59
N SER A 2 -9.55 -1.25 14.01
CA SER A 2 -8.09 -1.10 13.97
C SER A 2 -7.68 0.00 12.98
N LYS A 3 -6.44 0.49 13.13
CA LYS A 3 -5.90 1.48 12.19
C LYS A 3 -5.89 0.95 10.76
N PHE A 4 -5.59 -0.34 10.58
CA PHE A 4 -5.58 -0.95 9.27
C PHE A 4 -6.99 -1.02 8.66
N ASP A 5 -8.02 -1.29 9.47
CA ASP A 5 -9.41 -1.30 8.98
C ASP A 5 -9.81 0.07 8.46
N ILE A 6 -9.39 1.14 9.13
CA ILE A 6 -9.63 2.51 8.69
C ILE A 6 -8.92 2.77 7.36
N LEU A 7 -7.66 2.38 7.24
CA LEU A 7 -6.88 2.55 6.03
C LEU A 7 -7.52 1.80 4.85
N ARG A 8 -7.89 0.54 5.07
CA ARG A 8 -8.56 -0.28 4.05
C ARG A 8 -9.86 0.35 3.58
N LYS A 9 -10.68 0.82 4.52
CA LYS A 9 -11.94 1.49 4.19
C LYS A 9 -11.71 2.73 3.35
N ARG A 10 -10.76 3.57 3.74
CA ARG A 10 -10.40 4.78 2.98
C ARG A 10 -9.92 4.43 1.57
N PHE A 11 -9.05 3.43 1.46
CA PHE A 11 -8.53 2.99 0.17
C PHE A 11 -9.65 2.46 -0.72
N ASN A 12 -10.55 1.66 -0.17
CA ASN A 12 -11.65 1.08 -0.93
C ASN A 12 -12.69 2.10 -1.37
N GLN A 13 -12.76 3.26 -0.71
CA GLN A 13 -13.62 4.36 -1.14
C GLN A 13 -13.10 5.10 -2.37
N ILE A 14 -11.83 4.94 -2.71
CA ILE A 14 -11.26 5.55 -3.92
C ILE A 14 -11.75 4.73 -5.12
N PRO A 15 -12.35 5.36 -6.15
CA PRO A 15 -12.74 4.64 -7.36
C PRO A 15 -11.54 4.04 -8.08
N VAL A 16 -11.72 2.86 -8.64
CA VAL A 16 -10.67 2.22 -9.46
C VAL A 16 -10.32 3.13 -10.64
N GLY A 17 -9.02 3.32 -10.87
CA GLY A 17 -8.52 4.20 -11.92
C GLY A 17 -8.27 5.63 -11.48
N GLU A 18 -8.71 6.03 -10.29
CA GLU A 18 -8.48 7.37 -9.78
C GLU A 18 -7.07 7.53 -9.22
N LYS A 19 -6.51 8.71 -9.43
CA LYS A 19 -5.20 9.07 -8.88
C LYS A 19 -5.35 9.63 -7.48
N PHE A 20 -4.40 9.31 -6.61
CA PHE A 20 -4.43 9.76 -5.21
C PHE A 20 -3.01 9.82 -4.63
N ASP A 21 -2.88 10.50 -3.48
CA ASP A 21 -1.65 10.50 -2.68
C ASP A 21 -1.83 9.55 -1.51
N PHE A 22 -1.01 8.50 -1.44
CA PHE A 22 -1.09 7.49 -0.38
C PHE A 22 -0.92 8.09 1.01
N MET A 23 -0.08 9.11 1.15
CA MET A 23 0.16 9.75 2.46
C MET A 23 -1.10 10.40 3.02
N ASP A 24 -1.99 10.90 2.16
CA ASP A 24 -3.27 11.49 2.60
C ASP A 24 -4.20 10.46 3.25
N LEU A 25 -4.02 9.19 2.95
CA LEU A 25 -4.84 8.12 3.54
C LEU A 25 -4.35 7.69 4.92
N ILE A 26 -3.10 7.90 5.23
CA ILE A 26 -2.44 7.22 6.35
C ILE A 26 -1.77 8.17 7.35
N ASN A 27 -1.52 9.43 6.97
CA ASN A 27 -0.72 10.35 7.78
C ASN A 27 -1.31 10.65 9.15
N ASP A 28 -2.63 10.60 9.31
CA ASP A 28 -3.33 10.88 10.57
C ASP A 28 -3.56 9.65 11.44
N LEU A 29 -3.15 8.46 10.98
CA LEU A 29 -3.40 7.21 11.72
C LEU A 29 -2.34 6.91 12.78
N GLY A 30 -1.29 7.70 12.86
CA GLY A 30 -0.25 7.56 13.89
C GLY A 30 0.71 6.41 13.66
N TYR A 31 0.84 5.91 12.44
CA TYR A 31 1.86 4.92 12.11
C TYR A 31 3.26 5.55 12.08
N SER A 32 4.27 4.76 12.42
CA SER A 32 5.65 5.16 12.22
C SER A 32 5.97 5.30 10.73
N HIS A 33 6.99 6.10 10.41
CA HIS A 33 7.41 6.30 9.03
C HIS A 33 7.76 4.97 8.35
N THR A 34 8.47 4.09 9.04
CA THR A 34 8.83 2.76 8.53
C THR A 34 7.59 1.93 8.19
N THR A 35 6.58 1.96 9.05
CA THR A 35 5.32 1.23 8.81
C THR A 35 4.58 1.78 7.60
N VAL A 36 4.53 3.11 7.45
CA VAL A 36 3.89 3.76 6.30
C VAL A 36 4.57 3.32 5.00
N LEU A 37 5.89 3.34 4.96
CA LEU A 37 6.64 2.91 3.78
C LEU A 37 6.41 1.42 3.49
N GLY A 38 6.28 0.60 4.53
CA GLY A 38 5.97 -0.82 4.40
C GLY A 38 4.61 -1.06 3.74
N TYR A 39 3.59 -0.37 4.18
CA TYR A 39 2.25 -0.47 3.56
C TYR A 39 2.28 0.01 2.12
N ARG A 40 2.92 1.14 1.85
CA ARG A 40 3.04 1.66 0.48
C ARG A 40 3.68 0.64 -0.44
N SER A 41 4.80 0.08 -0.03
CA SER A 41 5.52 -0.93 -0.80
C SER A 41 4.66 -2.18 -1.03
N ASN A 42 3.96 -2.66 0.00
CA ASN A 42 3.09 -3.82 -0.12
C ASN A 42 1.92 -3.58 -1.08
N PHE A 43 1.29 -2.41 -1.01
CA PHE A 43 0.18 -2.07 -1.90
C PHE A 43 0.64 -2.03 -3.36
N GLU A 44 1.82 -1.46 -3.61
CA GLU A 44 2.39 -1.45 -4.97
C GLU A 44 2.75 -2.86 -5.45
N THR A 45 3.48 -3.61 -4.62
CA THR A 45 3.99 -4.94 -4.99
C THR A 45 2.86 -5.92 -5.27
N ARG A 46 1.74 -5.79 -4.56
CA ARG A 46 0.60 -6.67 -4.73
C ARG A 46 -0.38 -6.21 -5.80
N GLY A 47 -0.12 -5.08 -6.45
CA GLY A 47 -0.92 -4.62 -7.55
C GLY A 47 -2.20 -3.90 -7.16
N TYR A 48 -2.34 -3.44 -5.93
CA TYR A 48 -3.50 -2.64 -5.52
C TYR A 48 -3.42 -1.21 -6.06
N MET A 49 -2.23 -0.70 -6.23
CA MET A 49 -1.98 0.62 -6.79
C MET A 49 -0.69 0.62 -7.59
N GLU A 50 -0.56 1.58 -8.52
CA GLU A 50 0.68 1.77 -9.27
C GLU A 50 1.13 3.21 -9.19
N ARG A 51 2.44 3.41 -9.21
CA ARG A 51 3.03 4.74 -9.21
C ARG A 51 2.91 5.36 -10.59
N VAL A 52 2.26 6.52 -10.67
CA VAL A 52 2.02 7.19 -11.96
C VAL A 52 2.83 8.46 -12.14
N SER A 53 3.21 9.13 -11.04
CA SER A 53 4.09 10.30 -11.12
C SER A 53 4.84 10.51 -9.83
N VAL A 54 6.03 11.11 -9.97
CA VAL A 54 6.87 11.53 -8.86
C VAL A 54 7.24 12.98 -9.11
N LYS A 55 6.84 13.88 -8.21
CA LYS A 55 7.16 15.31 -8.31
C LYS A 55 8.00 15.74 -7.14
N LEU A 56 9.00 16.58 -7.42
CA LEU A 56 9.74 17.31 -6.39
C LEU A 56 8.94 18.55 -6.02
N GLU A 57 8.47 18.62 -4.77
CA GLU A 57 7.86 19.81 -4.22
C GLU A 57 8.88 20.50 -3.31
N GLY A 58 9.46 21.59 -3.77
CA GLY A 58 10.56 22.26 -3.06
C GLY A 58 11.86 21.46 -3.16
N SER A 59 12.88 21.87 -2.40
CA SER A 59 14.24 21.34 -2.52
C SER A 59 14.42 19.93 -1.92
N ARG A 60 13.46 19.41 -1.13
CA ARG A 60 13.61 18.15 -0.40
C ARG A 60 12.34 17.29 -0.30
N LYS A 61 11.21 17.76 -0.80
CA LYS A 61 9.95 17.03 -0.70
C LYS A 61 9.63 16.33 -2.01
N ILE A 62 9.38 15.03 -1.92
CA ILE A 62 8.96 14.22 -3.07
C ILE A 62 7.50 13.89 -2.87
N LYS A 63 6.66 14.25 -3.85
CA LYS A 63 5.27 13.85 -3.88
C LYS A 63 5.08 12.74 -4.90
N ILE A 64 4.57 11.60 -4.45
CA ILE A 64 4.31 10.44 -5.30
C ILE A 64 2.80 10.30 -5.47
N THR A 65 2.34 10.29 -6.71
CA THR A 65 0.94 10.06 -7.04
C THR A 65 0.77 8.62 -7.49
N PHE A 66 -0.26 7.97 -6.93
CA PHE A 66 -0.61 6.60 -7.26
C PHE A 66 -1.95 6.55 -7.98
N LYS A 67 -2.17 5.50 -8.74
CA LYS A 67 -3.44 5.18 -9.38
C LYS A 67 -3.97 3.90 -8.76
N LYS A 68 -5.22 3.91 -8.30
CA LYS A 68 -5.84 2.72 -7.74
C LYS A 68 -6.16 1.71 -8.84
N ILE A 69 -5.75 0.48 -8.63
CA ILE A 69 -5.95 -0.61 -9.60
C ILE A 69 -7.11 -1.52 -9.19
N ILE A 70 -7.19 -1.88 -7.91
CA ILE A 70 -8.19 -2.83 -7.41
C ILE A 70 -8.45 -2.55 -5.93
N ASP A 71 -9.66 -2.90 -5.46
CA ASP A 71 -10.00 -2.80 -4.04
C ASP A 71 -9.16 -3.74 -3.18
N LEU A 72 -8.93 -3.33 -1.95
CA LEU A 72 -8.18 -4.10 -0.98
C LEU A 72 -9.12 -5.11 -0.30
N TYR A 73 -9.05 -6.37 -0.71
CA TYR A 73 -9.93 -7.43 -0.22
C TYR A 73 -9.42 -8.12 1.04
N GLU A 74 -8.09 -8.20 1.20
CA GLU A 74 -7.48 -8.93 2.29
C GLU A 74 -6.60 -8.00 3.14
N ASN A 75 -6.32 -8.45 4.36
CA ASN A 75 -5.35 -7.77 5.20
C ASN A 75 -3.95 -7.95 4.61
N VAL A 76 -3.22 -6.84 4.45
CA VAL A 76 -1.88 -6.87 3.85
C VAL A 76 -0.93 -7.76 4.63
N TYR A 77 -1.06 -7.82 5.96
CA TYR A 77 -0.23 -8.70 6.78
C TYR A 77 -0.48 -10.17 6.48
N GLU A 78 -1.74 -10.54 6.27
CA GLU A 78 -2.08 -11.92 5.90
C GLU A 78 -1.53 -12.28 4.53
N LEU A 79 -1.66 -11.37 3.57
CA LEU A 79 -1.08 -11.56 2.25
C LEU A 79 0.43 -11.73 2.31
N GLN A 80 1.10 -10.92 3.12
CA GLN A 80 2.54 -11.01 3.31
C GLN A 80 2.94 -12.37 3.89
N GLY A 81 2.22 -12.85 4.89
CA GLY A 81 2.44 -14.17 5.45
C GLY A 81 2.25 -15.30 4.46
N LYS A 82 1.19 -15.23 3.65
CA LYS A 82 0.93 -16.21 2.59
C LYS A 82 2.04 -16.21 1.54
N ARG A 83 2.54 -15.03 1.19
CA ARG A 83 3.64 -14.92 0.24
C ARG A 83 4.91 -15.58 0.76
N GLU A 84 5.25 -15.37 2.01
CA GLU A 84 6.40 -16.00 2.65
C GLU A 84 6.26 -17.53 2.65
N ARG A 85 5.09 -18.04 2.98
CA ARG A 85 4.80 -19.48 2.93
C ARG A 85 4.97 -20.05 1.53
N LYS A 86 4.47 -19.36 0.53
CA LYS A 86 4.63 -19.77 -0.87
C LYS A 86 6.10 -19.86 -1.27
N GLN A 87 6.89 -18.88 -0.88
CA GLN A 87 8.32 -18.92 -1.16
C GLN A 87 9.00 -20.11 -0.50
N LEU A 88 8.67 -20.40 0.74
CA LEU A 88 9.20 -21.55 1.46
C LEU A 88 8.77 -22.86 0.82
N GLU A 89 7.52 -22.98 0.42
CA GLU A 89 7.00 -24.15 -0.28
C GLU A 89 7.72 -24.40 -1.59
N LEU A 90 7.93 -23.35 -2.38
CA LEU A 90 8.66 -23.44 -3.65
C LEU A 90 10.11 -23.90 -3.45
N TRP A 91 10.74 -23.46 -2.37
CA TRP A 91 12.09 -23.87 -2.04
C TRP A 91 12.15 -25.32 -1.60
N ASN A 92 11.15 -25.78 -0.89
CA ASN A 92 11.08 -27.16 -0.39
C ASN A 92 10.77 -28.19 -1.49
N GLU A 93 10.12 -27.76 -2.56
CA GLU A 93 9.81 -28.61 -3.71
C GLU A 93 11.03 -28.88 -4.60
N LYS A 94 12.06 -28.15 -4.38
CA LYS A 94 13.33 -28.34 -5.10
C LYS A 94 14.30 -29.19 -4.28
#